data_1608ef951a49ce6107e4ec09c195dcef
#
_entry.id   1608ef951a49ce6107e4ec09c195dcef
#
_cell.length_a   1.000
_cell.length_b   1.000
_cell.length_c   1.000
_cell.angle_alpha   90.00
_cell.angle_beta   90.00
_cell.angle_gamma   90.00
#
_symmetry.space_group_name_H-M   'P 1'
#
loop_
_entity.id
_entity.type
_entity.pdbx_description
1 polymer ?
#
loop_
_entity_poly.entity_id
_entity_poly.type
_entity_poly.pdbx_seq_one_letter_code
_entity_poly.pdbx_strand_id
1 'polypeptide(L)'
;DKKTGAISVSDRKGRVIIEKVVFLTSADPLCIELGEVINAKYKDMKVPNNRTIIGDDKNPGNMKDQAETGDYKNTSILSISLKDGERFYGGGSTSRDHIQHRGELLRMWTTYQHTEIPMPFMISSENWGIFNNTTRKNFFDIGNYQSDVFSIYNTTDEVDFYLMFGNSMPDVINYYTAITGRPYLLPKYA
;
A
#
# COMPACT_ATOMS: atom_id res chain seq x y z
N ASP A 1 15.19 17.70 6.29
CA ASP A 1 16.18 17.72 7.37
C ASP A 1 17.39 16.87 6.93
N LYS A 2 18.56 17.52 6.84
CA LYS A 2 19.79 16.86 6.37
C LYS A 2 20.33 15.79 7.34
N LYS A 3 19.92 15.81 8.60
CA LYS A 3 20.38 14.83 9.61
C LYS A 3 19.54 13.55 9.63
N THR A 4 18.26 13.68 9.35
CA THR A 4 17.30 12.56 9.44
C THR A 4 16.86 12.04 8.07
N GLY A 5 17.26 12.70 6.98
CA GLY A 5 16.75 12.40 5.65
C GLY A 5 15.23 12.66 5.47
N ALA A 6 14.58 13.22 6.49
CA ALA A 6 13.16 13.48 6.46
C ALA A 6 12.82 14.68 5.56
N ILE A 7 11.77 14.51 4.77
CA ILE A 7 11.22 15.53 3.87
C ILE A 7 9.87 15.98 4.42
N SER A 8 9.61 17.29 4.43
CA SER A 8 8.26 17.83 4.64
C SER A 8 7.71 18.38 3.34
N VAL A 9 6.40 18.30 3.17
CA VAL A 9 5.70 18.80 1.98
C VAL A 9 4.76 19.92 2.38
N SER A 10 4.90 21.07 1.73
CA SER A 10 4.07 22.25 1.97
C SER A 10 3.48 22.76 0.65
N ASP A 11 2.32 23.41 0.73
CA ASP A 11 1.74 24.11 -0.40
C ASP A 11 2.52 25.42 -0.70
N ARG A 12 2.14 26.09 -1.80
CA ARG A 12 2.78 27.36 -2.19
C ARG A 12 2.57 28.51 -1.20
N LYS A 13 1.63 28.35 -0.27
CA LYS A 13 1.33 29.33 0.79
C LYS A 13 2.07 29.01 2.10
N GLY A 14 2.89 27.95 2.11
CA GLY A 14 3.62 27.48 3.27
C GLY A 14 2.83 26.62 4.26
N ARG A 15 1.59 26.24 3.94
CA ARG A 15 0.82 25.32 4.78
C ARG A 15 1.38 23.92 4.62
N VAL A 16 1.79 23.29 5.73
CA VAL A 16 2.29 21.92 5.73
C VAL A 16 1.16 20.94 5.41
N ILE A 17 1.34 20.16 4.37
CA ILE A 17 0.42 19.09 3.94
C ILE A 17 0.84 17.78 4.63
N ILE A 18 2.13 17.44 4.52
CA ILE A 18 2.75 16.28 5.18
C ILE A 18 3.94 16.79 6.00
N GLU A 19 3.93 16.49 7.29
CA GLU A 19 5.00 16.95 8.19
C GLU A 19 6.29 16.20 7.98
N LYS A 20 6.20 14.88 7.76
CA LYS A 20 7.37 14.03 7.69
C LYS A 20 7.17 12.88 6.71
N VAL A 21 8.09 12.77 5.77
CA VAL A 21 8.26 11.62 4.88
C VAL A 21 9.67 11.09 5.11
N VAL A 22 9.80 9.82 5.43
CA VAL A 22 11.09 9.15 5.66
C VAL A 22 11.16 7.91 4.79
N PHE A 23 12.33 7.72 4.20
CA PHE A 23 12.65 6.53 3.45
C PHE A 23 13.74 5.74 4.17
N LEU A 24 13.48 4.46 4.42
CA LEU A 24 14.38 3.53 5.11
C LEU A 24 14.70 2.36 4.18
N THR A 25 15.91 1.87 4.27
CA THR A 25 16.37 0.68 3.54
C THR A 25 16.56 -0.50 4.48
N SER A 26 16.81 -1.68 3.93
CA SER A 26 17.07 -2.92 4.68
C SER A 26 18.24 -2.82 5.68
N ALA A 27 19.11 -1.84 5.53
CA ALA A 27 20.20 -1.57 6.49
C ALA A 27 19.71 -0.84 7.76
N ASP A 28 18.50 -0.31 7.77
CA ASP A 28 17.95 0.41 8.91
C ASP A 28 17.30 -0.54 9.92
N PRO A 29 17.65 -0.46 11.22
CA PRO A 29 17.07 -1.32 12.25
C PRO A 29 15.53 -1.27 12.31
N LEU A 30 14.92 -0.09 12.10
CA LEU A 30 13.47 0.06 12.07
C LEU A 30 12.83 -0.70 10.90
N CYS A 31 13.52 -0.75 9.75
CA CYS A 31 13.06 -1.52 8.59
C CYS A 31 13.03 -3.01 8.90
N ILE A 32 14.03 -3.51 9.62
CA ILE A 32 14.12 -4.91 10.05
C ILE A 32 12.97 -5.22 11.02
N GLU A 33 12.77 -4.40 12.05
CA GLU A 33 11.73 -4.58 13.07
C GLU A 33 10.32 -4.61 12.44
N LEU A 34 9.99 -3.63 11.61
CA LEU A 34 8.70 -3.57 10.92
C LEU A 34 8.52 -4.77 9.97
N GLY A 35 9.58 -5.21 9.32
CA GLY A 35 9.58 -6.41 8.49
C GLY A 35 9.24 -7.66 9.27
N GLU A 36 9.79 -7.85 10.46
CA GLU A 36 9.49 -8.97 11.35
C GLU A 36 8.03 -8.95 11.81
N VAL A 37 7.50 -7.78 12.18
CA VAL A 37 6.08 -7.62 12.57
C VAL A 37 5.14 -7.98 11.42
N ILE A 38 5.42 -7.48 10.20
CA ILE A 38 4.62 -7.80 9.03
C ILE A 38 4.68 -9.29 8.72
N ASN A 39 5.86 -9.88 8.73
CA ASN A 39 6.03 -11.31 8.49
C ASN A 39 5.31 -12.16 9.53
N ALA A 40 5.41 -11.83 10.80
CA ALA A 40 4.69 -12.52 11.87
C ALA A 40 3.18 -12.47 11.67
N LYS A 41 2.64 -11.29 11.36
CA LYS A 41 1.20 -11.08 11.16
C LYS A 41 0.64 -11.85 9.95
N TYR A 42 1.41 -11.94 8.86
CA TYR A 42 1.00 -12.68 7.67
C TYR A 42 1.26 -14.19 7.75
N LYS A 43 2.21 -14.64 8.54
CA LYS A 43 2.47 -16.06 8.79
C LYS A 43 1.28 -16.74 9.47
N ASP A 44 0.56 -16.02 10.32
CA ASP A 44 -0.62 -16.52 11.04
C ASP A 44 -1.93 -16.34 10.26
N MET A 45 -1.91 -15.68 9.11
CA MET A 45 -3.08 -15.61 8.23
C MET A 45 -3.35 -16.98 7.62
N LYS A 46 -4.16 -17.77 8.32
CA LYS A 46 -4.75 -18.99 7.76
C LYS A 46 -5.62 -18.59 6.58
N VAL A 47 -5.21 -18.96 5.38
CA VAL A 47 -6.10 -18.92 4.23
C VAL A 47 -7.35 -19.73 4.60
N PRO A 48 -8.57 -19.16 4.52
CA PRO A 48 -9.78 -19.90 4.86
C PRO A 48 -9.84 -21.20 4.04
N ASN A 49 -9.94 -22.34 4.71
CA ASN A 49 -9.92 -23.67 4.09
C ASN A 49 -11.15 -24.00 3.21
N ASN A 50 -12.11 -23.08 3.08
CA ASN A 50 -13.38 -23.31 2.37
C ASN A 50 -13.39 -22.82 0.94
N ARG A 51 -12.26 -22.47 0.34
CA ARG A 51 -12.27 -22.15 -1.09
C ARG A 51 -12.07 -23.40 -1.90
N THR A 52 -13.16 -23.92 -2.42
CA THR A 52 -13.16 -24.93 -3.49
C THR A 52 -12.50 -24.27 -4.70
N ILE A 53 -11.29 -24.69 -5.02
CA ILE A 53 -10.62 -24.30 -6.26
C ILE A 53 -11.30 -25.08 -7.37
N ILE A 54 -12.03 -24.38 -8.23
CA ILE A 54 -12.57 -24.97 -9.45
C ILE A 54 -11.37 -25.22 -10.36
N GLY A 55 -10.91 -26.46 -10.44
CA GLY A 55 -10.02 -26.87 -11.51
C GLY A 55 -8.72 -27.57 -11.19
N ASP A 56 -8.47 -28.14 -10.06
CA ASP A 56 -7.55 -29.29 -9.94
C ASP A 56 -7.39 -29.77 -8.48
N ASP A 57 -8.15 -30.79 -8.13
CA ASP A 57 -8.06 -31.46 -6.81
C ASP A 57 -6.76 -32.24 -6.60
N LYS A 58 -5.87 -32.28 -7.59
CA LYS A 58 -4.70 -33.16 -7.58
C LYS A 58 -3.41 -32.52 -7.09
N ASN A 59 -3.36 -31.21 -6.91
CA ASN A 59 -2.11 -30.57 -6.44
C ASN A 59 -2.34 -29.37 -5.51
N PRO A 60 -2.81 -29.59 -4.27
CA PRO A 60 -2.97 -28.51 -3.28
C PRO A 60 -1.63 -27.98 -2.73
N GLY A 61 -0.50 -28.65 -3.00
CA GLY A 61 0.80 -28.33 -2.43
C GLY A 61 1.47 -27.09 -3.03
N ASN A 62 1.27 -26.84 -4.33
CA ASN A 62 2.03 -25.79 -5.02
C ASN A 62 1.53 -24.37 -4.80
N MET A 63 0.35 -24.16 -4.24
CA MET A 63 -0.16 -22.82 -3.94
C MET A 63 0.24 -22.28 -2.56
N LYS A 64 0.58 -23.16 -1.62
CA LYS A 64 1.02 -22.74 -0.28
C LYS A 64 2.41 -22.11 -0.28
N ASP A 65 3.30 -22.58 -1.14
CA ASP A 65 4.71 -22.22 -1.09
C ASP A 65 5.05 -20.93 -1.86
N GLN A 66 4.23 -20.51 -2.81
CA GLN A 66 4.48 -19.30 -3.57
C GLN A 66 3.97 -18.01 -2.90
N ALA A 67 3.10 -18.12 -1.93
CA ALA A 67 2.48 -16.95 -1.31
C ALA A 67 3.25 -16.38 -0.11
N GLU A 68 4.10 -17.16 0.56
CA GLU A 68 4.51 -16.83 1.92
C GLU A 68 5.99 -16.96 2.26
N THR A 69 6.81 -17.55 1.40
CA THR A 69 8.25 -17.69 1.65
C THR A 69 9.09 -16.65 0.93
N GLY A 70 8.75 -15.39 1.07
CA GLY A 70 9.64 -14.31 0.67
C GLY A 70 10.70 -14.12 1.75
N ASP A 71 11.93 -14.56 1.48
CA ASP A 71 13.10 -14.14 2.25
C ASP A 71 13.33 -12.64 1.92
N TYR A 72 12.68 -11.77 2.67
CA TYR A 72 12.69 -10.31 2.42
C TYR A 72 13.99 -9.68 2.89
N LYS A 73 15.10 -10.06 2.27
CA LYS A 73 16.45 -9.58 2.64
C LYS A 73 16.71 -8.15 2.20
N ASN A 74 16.10 -7.75 1.08
CA ASN A 74 16.27 -6.43 0.50
C ASN A 74 14.92 -5.72 0.53
N THR A 75 14.63 -5.06 1.63
CA THR A 75 13.36 -4.39 1.85
C THR A 75 13.56 -2.90 1.99
N SER A 76 12.50 -2.15 1.70
CA SER A 76 12.47 -0.70 1.93
C SER A 76 11.15 -0.29 2.52
N ILE A 77 11.17 0.76 3.31
CA ILE A 77 9.98 1.34 3.91
C ILE A 77 9.93 2.82 3.58
N LEU A 78 8.77 3.25 3.08
CA LEU A 78 8.39 4.65 3.01
C LEU A 78 7.41 4.93 4.14
N SER A 79 7.73 5.86 5.01
CA SER A 79 6.88 6.26 6.13
C SER A 79 6.46 7.71 6.02
N ILE A 80 5.17 7.97 6.23
CA ILE A 80 4.52 9.28 6.12
C ILE A 80 3.77 9.56 7.41
N SER A 81 4.00 10.72 8.03
CA SER A 81 3.23 11.14 9.20
C SER A 81 1.78 11.43 8.83
N LEU A 82 0.87 11.01 9.68
CA LEU A 82 -0.57 11.19 9.53
C LEU A 82 -1.09 12.24 10.49
N LYS A 83 -2.11 12.97 10.04
CA LYS A 83 -2.87 13.88 10.89
C LYS A 83 -3.97 13.14 11.66
N ASP A 84 -4.36 13.72 12.78
CA ASP A 84 -5.53 13.22 13.51
C ASP A 84 -6.78 13.30 12.66
N GLY A 85 -7.56 12.22 12.67
CA GLY A 85 -8.81 12.12 11.89
C GLY A 85 -8.64 11.98 10.38
N GLU A 86 -7.42 11.95 9.87
CA GLU A 86 -7.16 11.72 8.45
C GLU A 86 -7.63 10.33 8.03
N ARG A 87 -8.31 10.23 6.88
CA ARG A 87 -8.91 9.00 6.37
C ARG A 87 -8.30 8.63 5.03
N PHE A 88 -8.28 7.33 4.75
CA PHE A 88 -7.68 6.79 3.52
C PHE A 88 -8.65 5.94 2.75
N TYR A 89 -8.63 6.09 1.43
CA TYR A 89 -9.48 5.39 0.48
C TYR A 89 -8.64 4.89 -0.69
N GLY A 90 -9.04 3.77 -1.30
CA GLY A 90 -8.31 3.18 -2.43
C GLY A 90 -7.89 1.74 -2.16
N GLY A 91 -6.67 1.36 -2.58
CA GLY A 91 -6.16 0.00 -2.41
C GLY A 91 -6.75 -1.03 -3.37
N GLY A 92 -7.69 -0.64 -4.23
CA GLY A 92 -8.38 -1.54 -5.12
C GLY A 92 -9.43 -2.39 -4.40
N SER A 93 -9.60 -3.65 -4.81
CA SER A 93 -10.53 -4.60 -4.19
C SER A 93 -9.79 -5.48 -3.17
N THR A 94 -9.11 -4.87 -2.20
CA THR A 94 -8.35 -5.59 -1.16
C THR A 94 -9.17 -5.90 0.09
N SER A 95 -10.18 -5.08 0.38
CA SER A 95 -11.15 -5.30 1.45
C SER A 95 -12.56 -5.12 0.90
N ARG A 96 -13.45 -6.05 1.22
CA ARG A 96 -14.88 -5.97 0.83
C ARG A 96 -15.73 -5.28 1.87
N ASP A 97 -15.24 -5.22 3.10
CA ASP A 97 -16.02 -4.82 4.26
C ASP A 97 -15.83 -3.34 4.61
N HIS A 98 -14.73 -2.75 4.16
CA HIS A 98 -14.39 -1.37 4.50
C HIS A 98 -14.00 -0.55 3.27
N ILE A 99 -14.54 0.66 3.19
CA ILE A 99 -14.15 1.67 2.17
C ILE A 99 -13.02 2.56 2.71
N GLN A 100 -13.00 2.74 4.01
CA GLN A 100 -12.03 3.56 4.71
C GLN A 100 -11.02 2.65 5.41
N HIS A 101 -9.72 2.87 5.17
CA HIS A 101 -8.64 1.95 5.53
C HIS A 101 -7.72 2.43 6.66
N ARG A 102 -8.03 3.56 7.35
CA ARG A 102 -7.25 3.96 8.52
C ARG A 102 -7.30 2.88 9.60
N GLY A 103 -6.13 2.50 10.10
CA GLY A 103 -5.96 1.41 11.07
C GLY A 103 -5.79 0.03 10.45
N GLU A 104 -5.77 -0.10 9.13
CA GLU A 104 -5.63 -1.37 8.44
C GLU A 104 -4.21 -1.62 7.93
N LEU A 105 -3.89 -2.91 7.80
CA LEU A 105 -2.72 -3.39 7.09
C LEU A 105 -3.19 -4.12 5.83
N LEU A 106 -2.94 -3.53 4.67
CA LEU A 106 -3.36 -4.05 3.38
C LEU A 106 -2.18 -4.73 2.66
N ARG A 107 -2.43 -5.92 2.14
CA ARG A 107 -1.49 -6.61 1.28
C ARG A 107 -1.76 -6.27 -0.18
N MET A 108 -0.83 -5.63 -0.85
CA MET A 108 -0.88 -5.34 -2.28
C MET A 108 -0.27 -6.49 -3.07
N TRP A 109 -0.98 -7.62 -3.07
CA TRP A 109 -0.60 -8.83 -3.79
C TRP A 109 -1.79 -9.74 -4.01
N THR A 110 -2.00 -10.18 -5.24
CA THR A 110 -3.08 -11.11 -5.59
C THR A 110 -2.60 -12.54 -5.38
N THR A 111 -3.27 -13.27 -4.50
CA THR A 111 -3.04 -14.71 -4.29
C THR A 111 -4.06 -15.57 -5.00
N TYR A 112 -5.22 -15.02 -5.36
CA TYR A 112 -6.30 -15.71 -6.06
C TYR A 112 -6.83 -14.87 -7.19
N GLN A 113 -7.07 -15.52 -8.34
CA GLN A 113 -7.49 -14.88 -9.59
C GLN A 113 -8.87 -14.21 -9.55
N HIS A 114 -9.70 -14.52 -8.55
CA HIS A 114 -11.12 -14.16 -8.60
C HIS A 114 -11.62 -13.19 -7.54
N THR A 115 -10.80 -12.78 -6.59
CA THR A 115 -11.35 -12.07 -5.43
C THR A 115 -10.64 -10.78 -5.04
N GLU A 116 -9.42 -10.56 -5.50
CA GLU A 116 -8.63 -9.39 -5.10
C GLU A 116 -7.98 -8.75 -6.32
N ILE A 117 -8.21 -7.47 -6.48
CA ILE A 117 -7.52 -6.62 -7.47
C ILE A 117 -6.84 -5.52 -6.66
N PRO A 118 -5.65 -5.79 -6.10
CA PRO A 118 -4.91 -4.78 -5.37
C PRO A 118 -4.46 -3.69 -6.30
N MET A 119 -4.66 -2.46 -5.88
CA MET A 119 -4.19 -1.27 -6.57
C MET A 119 -3.33 -0.48 -5.57
N PRO A 120 -2.00 -0.37 -5.77
CA PRO A 120 -1.11 0.27 -4.82
C PRO A 120 -1.21 1.80 -4.88
N PHE A 121 -2.44 2.30 -4.79
CA PHE A 121 -2.80 3.71 -4.82
C PHE A 121 -3.79 4.01 -3.71
N MET A 122 -3.46 5.01 -2.88
CA MET A 122 -4.29 5.48 -1.78
C MET A 122 -4.49 6.99 -1.86
N ILE A 123 -5.67 7.44 -1.46
CA ILE A 123 -6.03 8.86 -1.37
C ILE A 123 -6.37 9.20 0.08
N SER A 124 -5.77 10.28 0.57
CA SER A 124 -6.08 10.88 1.86
C SER A 124 -7.24 11.87 1.76
N SER A 125 -8.03 11.96 2.84
CA SER A 125 -9.02 13.03 3.05
C SER A 125 -8.41 14.44 3.09
N GLU A 126 -7.08 14.55 3.24
CA GLU A 126 -6.32 15.79 3.18
C GLU A 126 -5.92 16.21 1.75
N ASN A 127 -6.56 15.60 0.73
CA ASN A 127 -6.38 15.88 -0.69
C ASN A 127 -4.96 15.61 -1.22
N TRP A 128 -4.32 14.59 -0.70
CA TRP A 128 -3.11 14.04 -1.28
C TRP A 128 -3.29 12.54 -1.56
N GLY A 129 -2.46 11.99 -2.41
CA GLY A 129 -2.47 10.57 -2.71
C GLY A 129 -1.06 10.05 -2.93
N ILE A 130 -0.92 8.75 -2.78
CA ILE A 130 0.31 8.03 -3.05
C ILE A 130 0.04 6.86 -3.97
N PHE A 131 0.88 6.73 -4.98
CA PHE A 131 0.95 5.58 -5.87
C PHE A 131 2.33 4.94 -5.76
N ASN A 132 2.37 3.70 -5.31
CA ASN A 132 3.59 2.90 -5.25
C ASN A 132 3.73 2.13 -6.57
N ASN A 133 4.58 2.61 -7.47
CA ASN A 133 4.73 2.08 -8.82
C ASN A 133 5.61 0.83 -8.82
N THR A 134 5.06 -0.28 -8.37
CA THR A 134 5.76 -1.56 -8.32
C THR A 134 4.85 -2.71 -8.73
N THR A 135 5.43 -3.71 -9.38
CA THR A 135 4.79 -5.00 -9.64
C THR A 135 5.15 -6.05 -8.58
N ARG A 136 5.95 -5.65 -7.58
CA ARG A 136 6.36 -6.52 -6.50
C ARG A 136 5.34 -6.51 -5.36
N LYS A 137 5.31 -7.59 -4.60
CA LYS A 137 4.52 -7.67 -3.37
C LYS A 137 4.91 -6.53 -2.42
N ASN A 138 3.92 -5.82 -1.92
CA ASN A 138 4.13 -4.76 -0.93
C ASN A 138 2.94 -4.70 0.03
N PHE A 139 3.11 -3.93 1.11
CA PHE A 139 2.11 -3.80 2.16
C PHE A 139 1.93 -2.33 2.50
N PHE A 140 0.69 -1.95 2.74
CA PHE A 140 0.30 -0.63 3.19
C PHE A 140 -0.19 -0.72 4.63
N ASP A 141 0.60 -0.25 5.56
CA ASP A 141 0.23 -0.07 6.96
C ASP A 141 -0.32 1.35 7.14
N ILE A 142 -1.61 1.47 7.33
CA ILE A 142 -2.30 2.77 7.37
C ILE A 142 -2.63 3.11 8.83
N GLY A 143 -1.59 3.29 9.64
CA GLY A 143 -1.75 3.55 11.06
C GLY A 143 -2.17 2.32 11.87
N ASN A 144 -1.85 1.12 11.41
CA ASN A 144 -2.12 -0.12 12.12
C ASN A 144 -1.06 -0.42 13.18
N TYR A 145 0.22 -0.32 12.83
CA TYR A 145 1.33 -0.50 13.75
C TYR A 145 1.57 0.74 14.60
N GLN A 146 1.63 1.91 13.97
CA GLN A 146 1.72 3.21 14.61
C GLN A 146 0.57 4.08 14.12
N SER A 147 -0.31 4.51 15.01
CA SER A 147 -1.58 5.18 14.65
C SER A 147 -1.40 6.51 13.91
N ASP A 148 -0.25 7.13 14.02
CA ASP A 148 0.13 8.41 13.42
C ASP A 148 1.05 8.28 12.20
N VAL A 149 1.27 7.04 11.70
CA VAL A 149 2.16 6.78 10.57
C VAL A 149 1.47 5.91 9.51
N PHE A 150 1.58 6.31 8.27
CA PHE A 150 1.32 5.48 7.10
C PHE A 150 2.64 4.95 6.56
N SER A 151 2.78 3.63 6.48
CA SER A 151 3.99 3.00 5.96
C SER A 151 3.69 2.15 4.73
N ILE A 152 4.52 2.27 3.70
CA ILE A 152 4.58 1.34 2.59
C ILE A 152 5.82 0.48 2.77
N TYR A 153 5.60 -0.80 2.96
CA TYR A 153 6.64 -1.80 3.06
C TYR A 153 6.82 -2.52 1.72
N ASN A 154 7.96 -2.35 1.09
CA ASN A 154 8.32 -3.00 -0.16
C ASN A 154 9.19 -4.23 0.11
N THR A 155 8.98 -5.29 -0.66
CA THR A 155 9.80 -6.51 -0.61
C THR A 155 11.07 -6.42 -1.48
N THR A 156 11.43 -5.21 -1.86
CA THR A 156 12.66 -4.89 -2.61
C THR A 156 13.28 -3.61 -2.05
N ASP A 157 14.54 -3.37 -2.33
CA ASP A 157 15.25 -2.12 -2.03
C ASP A 157 15.00 -1.02 -3.07
N GLU A 158 14.40 -1.37 -4.21
CA GLU A 158 13.95 -0.39 -5.21
C GLU A 158 12.65 0.26 -4.78
N VAL A 159 12.59 1.57 -4.93
CA VAL A 159 11.39 2.37 -4.62
C VAL A 159 11.11 3.34 -5.75
N ASP A 160 9.93 3.18 -6.31
CA ASP A 160 9.36 4.13 -7.25
C ASP A 160 7.94 4.49 -6.77
N PHE A 161 7.74 5.74 -6.38
CA PHE A 161 6.45 6.20 -5.91
C PHE A 161 6.16 7.63 -6.38
N TYR A 162 4.87 7.94 -6.46
CA TYR A 162 4.38 9.26 -6.82
C TYR A 162 3.52 9.80 -5.67
N LEU A 163 3.89 10.96 -5.15
CA LEU A 163 3.06 11.74 -4.25
C LEU A 163 2.31 12.80 -5.07
N MET A 164 1.00 12.84 -4.92
CA MET A 164 0.11 13.72 -5.65
C MET A 164 -0.63 14.62 -4.69
N PHE A 165 -0.71 15.92 -5.01
CA PHE A 165 -1.34 16.91 -4.16
C PHE A 165 -2.36 17.70 -4.98
N GLY A 166 -3.63 17.65 -4.56
CA GLY A 166 -4.75 18.35 -5.23
C GLY A 166 -5.41 19.37 -4.31
N ASN A 167 -6.33 20.14 -4.88
CA ASN A 167 -7.26 20.95 -4.08
C ASN A 167 -8.46 20.14 -3.60
N SER A 168 -8.64 18.95 -4.20
CA SER A 168 -9.72 18.02 -3.92
C SER A 168 -9.28 16.59 -4.23
N MET A 169 -9.99 15.60 -3.68
CA MET A 169 -9.73 14.19 -4.01
C MET A 169 -9.89 13.88 -5.52
N PRO A 170 -10.87 14.43 -6.26
CA PRO A 170 -10.94 14.29 -7.71
C PRO A 170 -9.68 14.78 -8.46
N ASP A 171 -9.02 15.84 -7.98
CA ASP A 171 -7.77 16.31 -8.60
C ASP A 171 -6.67 15.26 -8.46
N VAL A 172 -6.58 14.62 -7.28
CA VAL A 172 -5.62 13.54 -7.03
C VAL A 172 -5.87 12.36 -7.96
N ILE A 173 -7.13 11.97 -8.17
CA ILE A 173 -7.51 10.92 -9.12
C ILE A 173 -7.12 11.31 -10.56
N ASN A 174 -7.32 12.58 -10.94
CA ASN A 174 -6.92 13.08 -12.26
C ASN A 174 -5.40 12.97 -12.46
N TYR A 175 -4.60 13.28 -11.43
CA TYR A 175 -3.14 13.13 -11.50
C TYR A 175 -2.74 11.65 -11.61
N TYR A 176 -3.35 10.78 -10.81
CA TYR A 176 -3.13 9.35 -10.90
C TYR A 176 -3.45 8.82 -12.30
N THR A 177 -4.61 9.15 -12.85
CA THR A 177 -5.01 8.70 -14.19
C THR A 177 -4.21 9.35 -15.32
N ALA A 178 -3.59 10.50 -15.09
CA ALA A 178 -2.64 11.10 -16.04
C ALA A 178 -1.34 10.28 -16.15
N ILE A 179 -0.93 9.63 -15.06
CA ILE A 179 0.27 8.77 -15.03
C ILE A 179 -0.05 7.37 -15.56
N THR A 180 -1.15 6.77 -15.09
CA THR A 180 -1.49 5.36 -15.35
C THR A 180 -2.35 5.15 -16.59
N GLY A 181 -2.89 6.20 -17.15
CA GLY A 181 -3.88 6.15 -18.22
C GLY A 181 -5.32 6.19 -17.70
N ARG A 182 -6.21 6.65 -18.55
CA ARG A 182 -7.64 6.64 -18.27
C ARG A 182 -8.27 5.39 -18.85
N PRO A 183 -9.22 4.74 -18.13
CA PRO A 183 -9.94 3.61 -18.68
C PRO A 183 -10.76 4.03 -19.90
N TYR A 184 -10.95 3.11 -20.83
CA TYR A 184 -11.84 3.31 -21.93
C TYR A 184 -13.27 3.49 -21.43
N LEU A 185 -13.96 4.51 -21.93
CA LEU A 185 -15.36 4.74 -21.59
C LEU A 185 -16.22 3.67 -22.28
N LEU A 186 -16.78 2.73 -21.52
CA LEU A 186 -17.66 1.73 -22.05
C LEU A 186 -18.93 2.37 -22.61
N PRO A 187 -19.50 1.83 -23.71
CA PRO A 187 -20.78 2.28 -24.22
C PRO A 187 -21.88 2.09 -23.17
N LYS A 188 -22.88 2.96 -23.21
CA LYS A 188 -23.97 3.00 -22.23
C LYS A 188 -24.76 1.67 -22.11
N TYR A 189 -24.53 0.73 -23.03
CA TYR A 189 -25.22 -0.56 -23.13
C TYR A 189 -24.31 -1.78 -22.91
N ALA A 190 -23.09 -1.56 -22.35
CA ALA A 190 -22.17 -2.64 -22.03
C ALA A 190 -22.40 -3.15 -20.61
#